data_633add66868b8f7bf9f2b244e0fd606f
#
_entry.id   633add66868b8f7bf9f2b244e0fd606f
#
_cell.length_a   1.000
_cell.length_b   1.000
_cell.length_c   1.000
_cell.angle_alpha   90.00
_cell.angle_beta   90.00
_cell.angle_gamma   90.00
#
_symmetry.space_group_name_H-M   'P 1'
#
loop_
_entity.id
_entity.type
_entity.pdbx_description
1 polymer ?
#
loop_
_entity_poly.entity_id
_entity_poly.type
_entity_poly.pdbx_seq_one_letter_code
_entity_poly.pdbx_strand_id
1 'polypeptide(L)'
;MAWRWKESLLLTSRARGSSLNKVIWLRSVAADPDAFQQLSDAELATLGQLGVRRAVAAGEYLYRESDPGYDFYVVLSGAVEIVVNSEGKERVIARHGAGRFLGELNLLTGQRVFVSARVAEAGEVIAVPRDALRRLIATDASLSDKILAAFLARRAILMSGAASAIRVIGSRFSPDFGRVREFLVRSGIPHEWLDPDADREVERLVREFDIAPQDLPVVIATGAVLRRPTPGALADYLGLTVAKLPDRCFDLIVVGAGPAGLAAAVYGASEGLRTLVLEMVAVGGQAGSSSRIENYLGFPTGISGGDLTQRATVQAQKFGASLSSPCAAVSLREEAGHLVLRPSDGTDVRGRAVIVATGARYRRLDAVGLEQFESHGVYYAATELEARSCAGSPVVVAGGGNSAGQAALFLATAASAVTIVIRRPDLAAGMSRYLVDRIEADKRIAVRRNTRIVALEGDQTLTGVRVSGPGGEETLASTALFSFIGADPASEWLSGFVALDDRGFVLTDLSLEPKHLDGRWEALGRSRLPFETSHPGLFAVGDVRSGSTKRVAAAVGEGSAAVRSVHAYLAFDRHA
;
A
#
# COMPACT_ATOMS: atom_id res chain seq x y z
N MET A 1 -18.50 9.12 19.46
CA MET A 1 -17.80 7.92 19.99
C MET A 1 -16.38 7.77 19.42
N ALA A 2 -15.56 8.82 19.44
CA ALA A 2 -14.22 8.83 18.81
C ALA A 2 -13.08 9.19 19.76
N TRP A 3 -13.22 8.99 21.08
CA TRP A 3 -12.29 9.53 22.10
C TRP A 3 -11.52 8.48 22.91
N ARG A 4 -11.58 7.20 22.59
CA ARG A 4 -10.91 6.12 23.35
C ARG A 4 -9.64 5.53 22.72
N TRP A 5 -9.21 6.00 21.56
CA TRP A 5 -8.06 5.41 20.82
C TRP A 5 -6.68 5.96 21.20
N LYS A 6 -6.59 7.02 22.00
CA LYS A 6 -5.30 7.67 22.32
C LYS A 6 -4.52 7.08 23.50
N GLU A 7 -5.14 6.35 24.39
CA GLU A 7 -4.42 5.82 25.57
C GLU A 7 -3.83 4.42 25.37
N SER A 8 -4.33 3.64 24.44
CA SER A 8 -3.84 2.26 24.17
C SER A 8 -2.49 2.19 23.46
N LEU A 9 -2.11 3.22 22.71
CA LEU A 9 -0.88 3.25 21.90
C LEU A 9 0.36 3.76 22.64
N LEU A 10 0.22 4.43 23.77
CA LEU A 10 1.34 4.97 24.55
C LEU A 10 1.97 3.98 25.54
N LEU A 11 1.36 2.81 25.77
CA LEU A 11 1.86 1.81 26.70
C LEU A 11 2.77 0.73 26.08
N THR A 12 2.95 0.72 24.76
CA THR A 12 3.70 -0.34 24.05
C THR A 12 5.21 -0.10 23.88
N SER A 13 5.77 1.03 24.32
CA SER A 13 7.17 1.37 24.06
C SER A 13 8.19 0.93 25.13
N ARG A 14 7.78 0.26 26.23
CA ARG A 14 8.71 -0.08 27.35
C ARG A 14 8.73 -1.53 27.84
N ALA A 15 8.10 -2.49 27.16
CA ALA A 15 8.15 -3.86 27.67
C ALA A 15 8.47 -4.87 26.56
N ARG A 16 9.73 -5.05 26.27
CA ARG A 16 10.24 -6.25 25.62
C ARG A 16 10.15 -7.41 26.60
N GLY A 17 9.39 -8.46 26.24
CA GLY A 17 9.57 -9.79 26.74
C GLY A 17 9.03 -10.11 28.14
N SER A 18 7.71 -10.23 28.30
CA SER A 18 7.14 -11.08 29.34
C SER A 18 5.85 -11.75 28.88
N SER A 19 5.63 -12.98 29.31
CA SER A 19 4.40 -13.76 29.10
C SER A 19 3.13 -13.00 29.56
N LEU A 20 3.27 -12.05 30.47
CA LEU A 20 2.19 -11.21 31.00
C LEU A 20 1.64 -10.25 29.94
N ASN A 21 2.49 -9.66 29.11
CA ASN A 21 2.06 -8.74 28.04
C ASN A 21 1.32 -9.48 26.92
N LYS A 22 1.71 -10.72 26.62
CA LYS A 22 0.99 -11.58 25.66
C LYS A 22 -0.44 -11.92 26.15
N VAL A 23 -0.64 -12.10 27.46
CA VAL A 23 -1.96 -12.41 28.08
C VAL A 23 -2.85 -11.15 28.15
N ILE A 24 -2.29 -10.00 28.44
CA ILE A 24 -3.02 -8.71 28.46
C ILE A 24 -3.47 -8.36 27.04
N TRP A 25 -2.63 -8.59 26.05
CA TRP A 25 -2.94 -8.36 24.64
C TRP A 25 -4.09 -9.28 24.15
N LEU A 26 -4.05 -10.59 24.47
CA LEU A 26 -5.13 -11.51 24.13
C LEU A 26 -6.48 -11.10 24.73
N ARG A 27 -6.48 -10.50 25.94
CA ARG A 27 -7.70 -9.98 26.55
C ARG A 27 -8.19 -8.70 25.85
N SER A 28 -7.30 -7.83 25.35
CA SER A 28 -7.68 -6.62 24.62
C SER A 28 -8.20 -6.93 23.21
N VAL A 29 -7.63 -7.93 22.54
CA VAL A 29 -8.06 -8.40 21.22
C VAL A 29 -9.44 -9.07 21.28
N ALA A 30 -9.70 -9.91 22.28
CA ALA A 30 -10.99 -10.55 22.47
C ALA A 30 -12.13 -9.55 22.81
N ALA A 31 -11.79 -8.29 23.09
CA ALA A 31 -12.73 -7.23 23.45
C ALA A 31 -13.05 -6.27 22.29
N ASP A 32 -12.46 -6.43 21.09
CA ASP A 32 -12.80 -5.59 19.95
C ASP A 32 -14.18 -6.01 19.37
N PRO A 33 -15.24 -5.22 19.59
CA PRO A 33 -16.60 -5.59 19.17
C PRO A 33 -16.73 -5.68 17.66
N ASP A 34 -15.90 -4.94 16.90
CA ASP A 34 -15.94 -4.94 15.43
C ASP A 34 -15.36 -6.24 14.86
N ALA A 35 -14.31 -6.81 15.48
CA ALA A 35 -13.70 -8.04 15.03
C ALA A 35 -14.59 -9.30 15.23
N PHE A 36 -15.52 -9.26 16.21
CA PHE A 36 -16.29 -10.43 16.67
C PHE A 36 -17.80 -10.22 16.61
N GLN A 37 -18.26 -9.55 15.57
CA GLN A 37 -19.68 -9.28 15.35
C GLN A 37 -20.51 -10.57 15.23
N GLN A 38 -21.77 -10.46 15.66
CA GLN A 38 -22.76 -11.54 15.58
C GLN A 38 -23.80 -11.23 14.50
N LEU A 39 -24.18 -12.25 13.75
CA LEU A 39 -25.22 -12.18 12.72
C LEU A 39 -26.61 -12.32 13.36
N SER A 40 -27.57 -11.57 12.86
CA SER A 40 -28.98 -11.73 13.17
C SER A 40 -29.59 -12.92 12.43
N ASP A 41 -30.78 -13.38 12.87
CA ASP A 41 -31.48 -14.48 12.21
C ASP A 41 -31.79 -14.20 10.73
N ALA A 42 -32.10 -12.94 10.38
CA ALA A 42 -32.33 -12.53 9.00
C ALA A 42 -31.05 -12.61 8.14
N GLU A 43 -29.90 -12.19 8.69
CA GLU A 43 -28.60 -12.29 8.04
C GLU A 43 -28.16 -13.76 7.88
N LEU A 44 -28.42 -14.60 8.89
CA LEU A 44 -28.17 -16.03 8.83
C LEU A 44 -29.03 -16.70 7.74
N ALA A 45 -30.30 -16.31 7.61
CA ALA A 45 -31.19 -16.82 6.55
C ALA A 45 -30.67 -16.42 5.15
N THR A 46 -30.23 -15.18 4.96
CA THR A 46 -29.65 -14.69 3.70
C THR A 46 -28.39 -15.48 3.32
N LEU A 47 -27.47 -15.67 4.26
CA LEU A 47 -26.25 -16.44 4.04
C LEU A 47 -26.54 -17.94 3.82
N GLY A 48 -27.58 -18.46 4.46
CA GLY A 48 -28.06 -19.84 4.28
C GLY A 48 -28.58 -20.14 2.87
N GLN A 49 -29.06 -19.13 2.14
CA GLN A 49 -29.51 -19.28 0.74
C GLN A 49 -28.31 -19.29 -0.23
N LEU A 50 -27.16 -18.72 0.17
CA LEU A 50 -25.96 -18.58 -0.67
C LEU A 50 -24.94 -19.69 -0.43
N GLY A 51 -25.03 -20.40 0.70
CA GLY A 51 -24.07 -21.41 1.12
C GLY A 51 -24.70 -22.77 1.35
N VAL A 52 -23.84 -23.74 1.62
CA VAL A 52 -24.24 -25.13 1.92
C VAL A 52 -24.03 -25.37 3.41
N ARG A 53 -25.04 -25.91 4.07
CA ARG A 53 -24.93 -26.39 5.46
C ARG A 53 -24.12 -27.67 5.51
N ARG A 54 -23.17 -27.71 6.46
CA ARG A 54 -22.27 -28.84 6.64
C ARG A 54 -22.06 -29.13 8.12
N ALA A 55 -22.26 -30.39 8.50
CA ALA A 55 -21.83 -30.89 9.82
C ALA A 55 -20.30 -30.92 9.88
N VAL A 56 -19.72 -30.57 11.02
CA VAL A 56 -18.29 -30.53 11.27
C VAL A 56 -17.95 -31.24 12.57
N ALA A 57 -16.87 -32.01 12.56
CA ALA A 57 -16.41 -32.79 13.70
C ALA A 57 -15.33 -32.03 14.51
N ALA A 58 -15.25 -32.26 15.81
CA ALA A 58 -14.19 -31.71 16.66
C ALA A 58 -12.82 -32.16 16.16
N GLY A 59 -11.87 -31.23 16.07
CA GLY A 59 -10.53 -31.45 15.54
C GLY A 59 -10.40 -31.27 14.01
N GLU A 60 -11.51 -31.15 13.28
CA GLU A 60 -11.53 -30.89 11.85
C GLU A 60 -11.00 -29.48 11.56
N TYR A 61 -10.26 -29.31 10.46
CA TYR A 61 -9.85 -28.00 9.96
C TYR A 61 -10.76 -27.57 8.81
N LEU A 62 -11.35 -26.39 8.93
CA LEU A 62 -12.15 -25.77 7.87
C LEU A 62 -11.23 -25.19 6.79
N TYR A 63 -10.11 -24.63 7.19
CA TYR A 63 -9.00 -24.18 6.35
C TYR A 63 -7.71 -24.14 7.15
N ARG A 64 -6.59 -24.19 6.45
CA ARG A 64 -5.26 -24.17 7.04
C ARG A 64 -4.47 -22.96 6.57
N GLU A 65 -3.52 -22.55 7.39
CA GLU A 65 -2.54 -21.58 7.02
C GLU A 65 -1.82 -21.99 5.72
N SER A 66 -1.57 -21.02 4.84
CA SER A 66 -1.00 -21.19 3.50
C SER A 66 -1.93 -21.81 2.44
N ASP A 67 -3.16 -22.15 2.76
CA ASP A 67 -4.14 -22.54 1.74
C ASP A 67 -4.29 -21.39 0.70
N PRO A 68 -4.52 -21.73 -0.57
CA PRO A 68 -4.69 -20.73 -1.62
C PRO A 68 -6.02 -19.96 -1.51
N GLY A 69 -6.94 -20.46 -0.73
CA GLY A 69 -8.25 -19.88 -0.48
C GLY A 69 -9.16 -20.83 0.30
N TYR A 70 -10.30 -20.32 0.74
CA TYR A 70 -11.31 -21.05 1.48
C TYR A 70 -12.68 -20.39 1.32
N ASP A 71 -13.75 -21.06 1.72
CA ASP A 71 -15.11 -20.54 1.75
C ASP A 71 -15.32 -19.65 3.00
N PHE A 72 -16.25 -18.73 2.92
CA PHE A 72 -16.69 -17.97 4.08
C PHE A 72 -17.59 -18.86 4.95
N TYR A 73 -17.21 -19.06 6.21
CA TYR A 73 -17.94 -19.94 7.11
C TYR A 73 -18.73 -19.15 8.15
N VAL A 74 -19.98 -19.57 8.37
CA VAL A 74 -20.86 -19.12 9.45
C VAL A 74 -21.10 -20.26 10.41
N VAL A 75 -20.87 -20.08 11.69
CA VAL A 75 -21.09 -21.10 12.72
C VAL A 75 -22.57 -21.08 13.14
N LEU A 76 -23.29 -22.19 12.92
CA LEU A 76 -24.68 -22.36 13.35
C LEU A 76 -24.76 -23.00 14.73
N SER A 77 -23.90 -23.98 15.01
CA SER A 77 -23.75 -24.60 16.31
C SER A 77 -22.31 -25.11 16.52
N GLY A 78 -21.94 -25.42 17.76
CA GLY A 78 -20.59 -25.79 18.12
C GLY A 78 -19.67 -24.56 18.24
N ALA A 79 -18.36 -24.78 18.10
CA ALA A 79 -17.37 -23.71 18.17
C ALA A 79 -16.16 -23.97 17.28
N VAL A 80 -15.60 -22.90 16.69
CA VAL A 80 -14.40 -22.92 15.86
C VAL A 80 -13.33 -22.00 16.47
N GLU A 81 -12.12 -22.50 16.58
CA GLU A 81 -10.94 -21.77 17.04
C GLU A 81 -10.09 -21.32 15.85
N ILE A 82 -9.64 -20.07 15.90
CA ILE A 82 -8.60 -19.56 15.00
C ILE A 82 -7.26 -19.80 15.67
N VAL A 83 -6.40 -20.54 14.98
CA VAL A 83 -5.10 -20.95 15.49
C VAL A 83 -3.99 -20.48 14.55
N VAL A 84 -2.87 -20.10 15.15
CA VAL A 84 -1.61 -19.81 14.45
C VAL A 84 -0.56 -20.80 14.89
N ASN A 85 0.29 -21.23 13.97
CA ASN A 85 1.42 -22.07 14.30
C ASN A 85 2.61 -21.17 14.68
N SER A 86 3.04 -21.26 15.93
CA SER A 86 4.24 -20.58 16.43
C SER A 86 5.14 -21.61 17.07
N GLU A 87 6.34 -21.77 16.54
CA GLU A 87 7.35 -22.70 17.06
C GLU A 87 6.92 -24.19 17.10
N GLY A 88 6.17 -24.62 16.09
CA GLY A 88 5.62 -25.99 16.03
C GLY A 88 4.49 -26.26 17.02
N LYS A 89 4.00 -25.22 17.73
CA LYS A 89 2.85 -25.30 18.63
C LYS A 89 1.71 -24.44 18.10
N GLU A 90 0.53 -25.01 18.07
CA GLU A 90 -0.68 -24.25 17.79
C GLU A 90 -1.05 -23.39 18.99
N ARG A 91 -1.34 -22.11 18.70
CA ARG A 91 -1.84 -21.14 19.67
C ARG A 91 -3.19 -20.62 19.21
N VAL A 92 -4.19 -20.74 20.06
CA VAL A 92 -5.52 -20.16 19.82
C VAL A 92 -5.44 -18.64 19.99
N ILE A 93 -5.91 -17.92 18.98
CA ILE A 93 -5.97 -16.44 19.00
C ILE A 93 -7.40 -15.91 19.05
N ALA A 94 -8.40 -16.70 18.62
CA ALA A 94 -9.80 -16.35 18.69
C ALA A 94 -10.68 -17.60 18.76
N ARG A 95 -11.92 -17.45 19.27
CA ARG A 95 -12.95 -18.49 19.27
C ARG A 95 -14.28 -17.92 18.80
N HIS A 96 -14.91 -18.61 17.87
CA HIS A 96 -16.17 -18.24 17.25
C HIS A 96 -17.22 -19.31 17.59
N GLY A 97 -18.29 -18.91 18.29
CA GLY A 97 -19.47 -19.74 18.57
C GLY A 97 -20.62 -19.45 17.61
N ALA A 98 -21.80 -19.99 17.92
CA ALA A 98 -23.01 -19.84 17.12
C ALA A 98 -23.36 -18.37 16.81
N GLY A 99 -23.81 -18.10 15.60
CA GLY A 99 -24.17 -16.78 15.09
C GLY A 99 -22.97 -15.93 14.67
N ARG A 100 -21.73 -16.44 14.82
CA ARG A 100 -20.51 -15.76 14.37
C ARG A 100 -20.01 -16.33 13.06
N PHE A 101 -19.17 -15.55 12.36
CA PHE A 101 -18.59 -15.93 11.08
C PHE A 101 -17.06 -15.90 11.12
N LEU A 102 -16.46 -16.72 10.26
CA LEU A 102 -15.03 -16.79 10.02
C LEU A 102 -14.71 -16.03 8.73
N GLY A 103 -13.46 -15.62 8.60
CA GLY A 103 -12.96 -14.95 7.42
C GLY A 103 -12.16 -13.72 7.76
N GLU A 104 -11.39 -13.30 6.77
CA GLU A 104 -10.44 -12.19 6.85
C GLU A 104 -10.31 -11.56 5.46
N LEU A 105 -9.63 -10.43 5.33
CA LEU A 105 -9.48 -9.69 4.07
C LEU A 105 -8.99 -10.54 2.88
N ASN A 106 -8.27 -11.62 3.13
CA ASN A 106 -7.80 -12.52 2.09
C ASN A 106 -8.93 -13.16 1.24
N LEU A 107 -10.14 -13.28 1.78
CA LEU A 107 -11.32 -13.69 1.00
C LEU A 107 -11.64 -12.71 -0.14
N LEU A 108 -11.32 -11.44 0.01
CA LEU A 108 -11.51 -10.41 -1.01
C LEU A 108 -10.24 -10.22 -1.84
N THR A 109 -9.08 -10.15 -1.19
CA THR A 109 -7.80 -9.81 -1.83
C THR A 109 -7.18 -10.95 -2.62
N GLY A 110 -7.51 -12.20 -2.33
CA GLY A 110 -6.89 -13.36 -2.95
C GLY A 110 -5.56 -13.78 -2.34
N GLN A 111 -5.12 -13.10 -1.30
CA GLN A 111 -3.93 -13.47 -0.54
C GLN A 111 -4.06 -14.86 0.06
N ARG A 112 -2.92 -15.54 0.28
CA ARG A 112 -2.89 -16.79 1.03
C ARG A 112 -3.44 -16.63 2.44
N VAL A 113 -3.85 -17.74 3.02
CA VAL A 113 -4.44 -17.80 4.36
C VAL A 113 -3.33 -17.65 5.40
N PHE A 114 -3.50 -16.73 6.36
CA PHE A 114 -2.49 -16.43 7.40
C PHE A 114 -2.74 -17.17 8.71
N VAL A 115 -3.88 -17.80 8.89
CA VAL A 115 -4.30 -18.48 10.12
C VAL A 115 -5.08 -19.74 9.77
N SER A 116 -5.12 -20.73 10.65
CA SER A 116 -5.95 -21.91 10.48
C SER A 116 -7.24 -21.80 11.29
N ALA A 117 -8.32 -22.43 10.83
CA ALA A 117 -9.57 -22.57 11.56
C ALA A 117 -9.80 -24.03 11.91
N ARG A 118 -9.77 -24.36 13.21
CA ARG A 118 -9.99 -25.70 13.75
C ARG A 118 -11.30 -25.76 14.52
N VAL A 119 -12.10 -26.77 14.25
CA VAL A 119 -13.34 -27.04 15.01
C VAL A 119 -12.96 -27.48 16.43
N ALA A 120 -13.36 -26.69 17.42
CA ALA A 120 -13.16 -27.01 18.84
C ALA A 120 -14.29 -27.88 19.40
N GLU A 121 -15.53 -27.62 19.00
CA GLU A 121 -16.72 -28.34 19.39
C GLU A 121 -17.50 -28.69 18.13
N ALA A 122 -17.87 -29.96 17.97
CA ALA A 122 -18.65 -30.46 16.85
C ALA A 122 -19.97 -29.67 16.70
N GLY A 123 -20.39 -29.46 15.48
CA GLY A 123 -21.57 -28.65 15.20
C GLY A 123 -21.91 -28.57 13.72
N GLU A 124 -22.52 -27.47 13.33
CA GLU A 124 -22.95 -27.21 11.96
C GLU A 124 -22.46 -25.81 11.51
N VAL A 125 -22.01 -25.71 10.28
CA VAL A 125 -21.61 -24.45 9.64
C VAL A 125 -22.31 -24.26 8.31
N ILE A 126 -22.44 -23.00 7.86
CA ILE A 126 -22.74 -22.66 6.47
C ILE A 126 -21.41 -22.35 5.78
N ALA A 127 -21.11 -23.06 4.69
CA ALA A 127 -19.99 -22.76 3.81
C ALA A 127 -20.49 -21.95 2.62
N VAL A 128 -20.15 -20.67 2.54
CA VAL A 128 -20.53 -19.75 1.45
C VAL A 128 -19.35 -19.64 0.49
N PRO A 129 -19.50 -20.02 -0.78
CA PRO A 129 -18.43 -19.89 -1.77
C PRO A 129 -17.95 -18.45 -1.89
N ARG A 130 -16.63 -18.27 -2.07
CA ARG A 130 -15.97 -16.97 -2.12
C ARG A 130 -16.62 -16.01 -3.13
N ASP A 131 -16.98 -16.50 -4.32
CA ASP A 131 -17.62 -15.65 -5.34
C ASP A 131 -19.05 -15.25 -4.97
N ALA A 132 -19.78 -16.10 -4.23
CA ALA A 132 -21.11 -15.76 -3.68
C ALA A 132 -20.97 -14.67 -2.59
N LEU A 133 -19.97 -14.79 -1.71
CA LEU A 133 -19.65 -13.75 -0.72
C LEU A 133 -19.33 -12.41 -1.40
N ARG A 134 -18.50 -12.40 -2.45
CA ARG A 134 -18.15 -11.17 -3.18
C ARG A 134 -19.38 -10.50 -3.77
N ARG A 135 -20.28 -11.27 -4.39
CA ARG A 135 -21.53 -10.71 -4.92
C ARG A 135 -22.41 -10.14 -3.81
N LEU A 136 -22.54 -10.85 -2.68
CA LEU A 136 -23.31 -10.37 -1.52
C LEU A 136 -22.76 -9.04 -1.00
N ILE A 137 -21.46 -8.95 -0.76
CA ILE A 137 -20.80 -7.73 -0.28
C ILE A 137 -20.98 -6.55 -1.24
N ALA A 138 -21.08 -6.80 -2.55
CA ALA A 138 -21.34 -5.76 -3.54
C ALA A 138 -22.80 -5.29 -3.59
N THR A 139 -23.77 -6.09 -3.14
CA THR A 139 -25.21 -5.84 -3.32
C THR A 139 -25.99 -5.61 -2.03
N ASP A 140 -25.53 -6.13 -0.90
CA ASP A 140 -26.16 -5.95 0.42
C ASP A 140 -25.32 -5.03 1.29
N ALA A 141 -25.73 -3.77 1.45
CA ALA A 141 -25.00 -2.77 2.21
C ALA A 141 -24.84 -3.14 3.69
N SER A 142 -25.88 -3.68 4.33
CA SER A 142 -25.86 -4.00 5.78
C SER A 142 -24.88 -5.14 6.11
N LEU A 143 -24.97 -6.26 5.39
CA LEU A 143 -24.03 -7.38 5.53
C LEU A 143 -22.62 -6.98 5.10
N SER A 144 -22.48 -6.18 4.04
CA SER A 144 -21.21 -5.63 3.59
C SER A 144 -20.50 -4.87 4.69
N ASP A 145 -21.18 -3.90 5.32
CA ASP A 145 -20.58 -3.06 6.35
C ASP A 145 -20.13 -3.89 7.56
N LYS A 146 -20.97 -4.83 8.00
CA LYS A 146 -20.66 -5.72 9.11
C LYS A 146 -19.46 -6.64 8.82
N ILE A 147 -19.46 -7.30 7.67
CA ILE A 147 -18.39 -8.25 7.29
C ILE A 147 -17.07 -7.50 7.04
N LEU A 148 -17.11 -6.36 6.34
CA LEU A 148 -15.90 -5.57 6.06
C LEU A 148 -15.32 -4.94 7.31
N ALA A 149 -16.14 -4.42 8.24
CA ALA A 149 -15.66 -3.93 9.53
C ALA A 149 -14.93 -5.03 10.30
N ALA A 150 -15.51 -6.25 10.35
CA ALA A 150 -14.86 -7.38 11.00
C ALA A 150 -13.54 -7.80 10.31
N PHE A 151 -13.50 -7.82 9.00
CA PHE A 151 -12.30 -8.17 8.25
C PHE A 151 -11.17 -7.15 8.45
N LEU A 152 -11.49 -5.84 8.45
CA LEU A 152 -10.52 -4.78 8.70
C LEU A 152 -9.98 -4.83 10.13
N ALA A 153 -10.86 -5.04 11.12
CA ALA A 153 -10.47 -5.17 12.51
C ALA A 153 -9.57 -6.40 12.74
N ARG A 154 -9.93 -7.56 12.16
CA ARG A 154 -9.12 -8.79 12.23
C ARG A 154 -7.75 -8.62 11.56
N ARG A 155 -7.68 -7.94 10.41
CA ARG A 155 -6.39 -7.63 9.75
C ARG A 155 -5.53 -6.73 10.63
N ALA A 156 -6.10 -5.71 11.28
CA ALA A 156 -5.38 -4.84 12.20
C ALA A 156 -4.79 -5.62 13.39
N ILE A 157 -5.54 -6.60 13.91
CA ILE A 157 -5.08 -7.52 14.96
C ILE A 157 -3.88 -8.35 14.47
N LEU A 158 -3.96 -8.96 13.28
CA LEU A 158 -2.85 -9.72 12.72
C LEU A 158 -1.61 -8.85 12.46
N MET A 159 -1.81 -7.63 11.96
CA MET A 159 -0.73 -6.66 11.69
C MET A 159 -0.02 -6.18 12.96
N SER A 160 -0.62 -6.27 14.14
CA SER A 160 0.03 -5.89 15.39
C SER A 160 1.19 -6.81 15.81
N GLY A 161 1.47 -7.85 15.02
CA GLY A 161 2.63 -8.74 15.15
C GLY A 161 2.51 -9.84 16.21
N ALA A 162 1.45 -9.84 17.02
CA ALA A 162 1.30 -10.83 18.09
C ALA A 162 0.89 -12.24 17.60
N ALA A 163 0.59 -12.38 16.31
CA ALA A 163 0.13 -13.65 15.71
C ALA A 163 0.64 -13.78 14.26
N SER A 164 1.88 -13.38 13.97
CA SER A 164 2.39 -13.45 12.60
C SER A 164 2.99 -14.82 12.30
N ALA A 165 2.50 -15.43 11.23
CA ALA A 165 3.04 -16.66 10.64
C ALA A 165 4.25 -16.41 9.74
N ILE A 166 4.53 -15.14 9.38
CA ILE A 166 5.64 -14.74 8.52
C ILE A 166 6.70 -14.08 9.38
N ARG A 167 7.92 -14.62 9.36
CA ARG A 167 9.09 -14.07 10.03
C ARG A 167 10.12 -13.63 9.00
N VAL A 168 10.66 -12.45 9.18
CA VAL A 168 11.69 -11.91 8.31
C VAL A 168 12.97 -11.73 9.10
N ILE A 169 14.00 -12.49 8.75
CA ILE A 169 15.33 -12.39 9.36
C ILE A 169 16.20 -11.52 8.45
N GLY A 170 16.75 -10.45 8.97
CA GLY A 170 17.63 -9.57 8.22
C GLY A 170 18.08 -8.35 9.00
N SER A 171 19.28 -7.87 8.67
CA SER A 171 19.84 -6.66 9.27
C SER A 171 19.13 -5.41 8.76
N ARG A 172 18.81 -4.49 9.66
CA ARG A 172 18.23 -3.18 9.34
C ARG A 172 19.11 -2.35 8.38
N PHE A 173 20.37 -2.66 8.27
CA PHE A 173 21.34 -1.97 7.40
C PHE A 173 21.44 -2.58 6.00
N SER A 174 20.71 -3.67 5.72
CA SER A 174 20.72 -4.31 4.40
C SER A 174 19.67 -3.66 3.48
N PRO A 175 20.08 -3.16 2.28
CA PRO A 175 19.13 -2.64 1.29
C PRO A 175 18.11 -3.69 0.83
N ASP A 176 18.52 -4.95 0.70
CA ASP A 176 17.63 -6.06 0.32
C ASP A 176 16.56 -6.29 1.38
N PHE A 177 16.95 -6.25 2.66
CA PHE A 177 16.01 -6.33 3.77
C PHE A 177 15.03 -5.13 3.74
N GLY A 178 15.52 -3.93 3.50
CA GLY A 178 14.69 -2.73 3.38
C GLY A 178 13.59 -2.88 2.30
N ARG A 179 13.94 -3.41 1.12
CA ARG A 179 12.99 -3.67 0.03
C ARG A 179 11.92 -4.71 0.39
N VAL A 180 12.34 -5.82 1.01
CA VAL A 180 11.41 -6.87 1.48
C VAL A 180 10.44 -6.32 2.51
N ARG A 181 10.96 -5.58 3.47
CA ARG A 181 10.17 -4.98 4.54
C ARG A 181 9.18 -3.94 4.04
N GLU A 182 9.63 -3.01 3.19
CA GLU A 182 8.76 -2.01 2.56
C GLU A 182 7.61 -2.68 1.80
N PHE A 183 7.92 -3.70 1.02
CA PHE A 183 6.91 -4.47 0.29
C PHE A 183 5.87 -5.09 1.22
N LEU A 184 6.29 -5.79 2.28
CA LEU A 184 5.37 -6.46 3.22
C LEU A 184 4.48 -5.45 3.97
N VAL A 185 5.08 -4.35 4.46
CA VAL A 185 4.34 -3.27 5.14
C VAL A 185 3.30 -2.65 4.23
N ARG A 186 3.69 -2.23 3.02
CA ARG A 186 2.80 -1.56 2.07
C ARG A 186 1.71 -2.49 1.52
N SER A 187 2.01 -3.79 1.40
CA SER A 187 1.03 -4.79 0.99
C SER A 187 0.10 -5.24 2.13
N GLY A 188 0.26 -4.69 3.33
CA GLY A 188 -0.56 -5.04 4.50
C GLY A 188 -0.39 -6.50 4.92
N ILE A 189 0.81 -7.07 4.75
CA ILE A 189 1.11 -8.46 5.10
C ILE A 189 1.57 -8.56 6.55
N PRO A 190 0.88 -9.32 7.41
CA PRO A 190 1.31 -9.57 8.77
C PRO A 190 2.67 -10.25 8.81
N HIS A 191 3.65 -9.66 9.48
CA HIS A 191 4.98 -10.22 9.62
C HIS A 191 5.66 -9.79 10.92
N GLU A 192 6.59 -10.60 11.40
CA GLU A 192 7.49 -10.30 12.50
C GLU A 192 8.91 -10.11 11.95
N TRP A 193 9.58 -9.06 12.35
CA TRP A 193 10.98 -8.83 12.00
C TRP A 193 11.90 -9.25 13.13
N LEU A 194 12.92 -10.02 12.78
CA LEU A 194 13.94 -10.53 13.67
C LEU A 194 15.32 -10.01 13.21
N ASP A 195 15.98 -9.25 14.08
CA ASP A 195 17.30 -8.67 13.82
C ASP A 195 18.38 -9.68 14.27
N PRO A 196 19.25 -10.18 13.35
CA PRO A 196 20.32 -11.12 13.70
C PRO A 196 21.25 -10.62 14.80
N ASP A 197 21.43 -9.31 14.92
CA ASP A 197 22.35 -8.71 15.87
C ASP A 197 21.73 -8.44 17.26
N ALA A 198 20.40 -8.57 17.38
CA ALA A 198 19.66 -8.19 18.58
C ALA A 198 18.80 -9.30 19.19
N ASP A 199 18.37 -10.28 18.41
CA ASP A 199 17.36 -11.26 18.82
C ASP A 199 17.95 -12.67 18.99
N ARG A 200 17.93 -13.18 20.22
CA ARG A 200 18.39 -14.55 20.54
C ARG A 200 17.59 -15.65 19.82
N GLU A 201 16.37 -15.38 19.44
CA GLU A 201 15.53 -16.31 18.69
C GLU A 201 16.11 -16.58 17.28
N VAL A 202 16.81 -15.62 16.70
CA VAL A 202 17.44 -15.77 15.38
C VAL A 202 18.48 -16.89 15.38
N GLU A 203 19.30 -17.04 16.43
CA GLU A 203 20.29 -18.11 16.50
C GLU A 203 19.67 -19.50 16.41
N ARG A 204 18.48 -19.67 16.98
CA ARG A 204 17.73 -20.93 16.90
C ARG A 204 17.22 -21.18 15.48
N LEU A 205 16.58 -20.17 14.88
CA LEU A 205 16.02 -20.26 13.52
C LEU A 205 17.11 -20.47 12.48
N VAL A 206 18.25 -19.79 12.61
CA VAL A 206 19.41 -19.95 11.73
C VAL A 206 19.90 -21.40 11.73
N ARG A 207 19.96 -22.04 12.90
CA ARG A 207 20.35 -23.46 13.01
C ARG A 207 19.27 -24.42 12.52
N GLU A 208 18.01 -24.16 12.85
CA GLU A 208 16.86 -24.99 12.49
C GLU A 208 16.65 -25.07 10.96
N PHE A 209 16.85 -23.94 10.27
CA PHE A 209 16.62 -23.82 8.83
C PHE A 209 17.92 -23.76 8.00
N ASP A 210 19.08 -24.01 8.62
CA ASP A 210 20.40 -23.99 7.97
C ASP A 210 20.61 -22.70 7.15
N ILE A 211 20.45 -21.54 7.80
CA ILE A 211 20.55 -20.21 7.18
C ILE A 211 21.99 -19.71 7.27
N ALA A 212 22.62 -19.47 6.13
CA ALA A 212 23.94 -18.85 6.06
C ALA A 212 23.82 -17.30 5.99
N PRO A 213 24.85 -16.55 6.43
CA PRO A 213 24.81 -15.07 6.37
C PRO A 213 24.53 -14.51 4.97
N GLN A 214 25.00 -15.18 3.92
CA GLN A 214 24.74 -14.80 2.52
C GLN A 214 23.29 -15.02 2.06
N ASP A 215 22.50 -15.79 2.82
CA ASP A 215 21.09 -16.06 2.51
C ASP A 215 20.17 -14.92 2.94
N LEU A 216 20.67 -13.98 3.74
CA LEU A 216 19.89 -12.87 4.27
C LEU A 216 19.53 -11.82 3.18
N PRO A 217 18.32 -11.24 3.23
CA PRO A 217 17.25 -11.52 4.16
C PRO A 217 16.56 -12.86 3.90
N VAL A 218 16.09 -13.54 4.96
CA VAL A 218 15.31 -14.78 4.85
C VAL A 218 13.88 -14.50 5.32
N VAL A 219 12.91 -14.99 4.55
CA VAL A 219 11.52 -15.00 4.94
C VAL A 219 11.10 -16.44 5.25
N ILE A 220 10.73 -16.68 6.49
CA ILE A 220 10.20 -17.96 6.97
C ILE A 220 8.69 -17.84 7.05
N ALA A 221 8.00 -18.71 6.35
CA ALA A 221 6.56 -18.80 6.36
C ALA A 221 6.15 -20.28 6.44
N THR A 222 4.89 -20.56 6.74
CA THR A 222 4.41 -21.94 6.84
C THR A 222 4.63 -22.70 5.53
N GLY A 223 5.44 -23.74 5.59
CA GLY A 223 5.79 -24.58 4.44
C GLY A 223 6.81 -23.99 3.46
N ALA A 224 7.46 -22.86 3.77
CA ALA A 224 8.47 -22.26 2.90
C ALA A 224 9.54 -21.48 3.66
N VAL A 225 10.77 -21.59 3.18
CA VAL A 225 11.92 -20.76 3.58
C VAL A 225 12.45 -20.09 2.31
N LEU A 226 12.23 -18.79 2.19
CA LEU A 226 12.65 -18.01 1.02
C LEU A 226 13.93 -17.28 1.37
N ARG A 227 15.03 -17.63 0.70
CA ARG A 227 16.35 -17.00 0.88
C ARG A 227 16.53 -15.89 -0.13
N ARG A 228 16.89 -14.70 0.33
CA ARG A 228 17.04 -13.49 -0.48
C ARG A 228 15.87 -13.26 -1.46
N PRO A 229 14.61 -13.36 -0.99
CA PRO A 229 13.49 -13.22 -1.89
C PRO A 229 13.44 -11.82 -2.46
N THR A 230 13.13 -11.72 -3.76
CA THR A 230 12.71 -10.45 -4.35
C THR A 230 11.27 -10.15 -3.93
N PRO A 231 10.83 -8.87 -3.94
CA PRO A 231 9.42 -8.54 -3.75
C PRO A 231 8.48 -9.30 -4.68
N GLY A 232 8.88 -9.56 -5.94
CA GLY A 232 8.12 -10.38 -6.88
C GLY A 232 7.96 -11.83 -6.43
N ALA A 233 9.03 -12.50 -6.02
CA ALA A 233 8.97 -13.87 -5.51
C ALA A 233 8.12 -13.98 -4.23
N LEU A 234 8.15 -12.96 -3.37
CA LEU A 234 7.28 -12.89 -2.21
C LEU A 234 5.82 -12.71 -2.59
N ALA A 235 5.54 -11.84 -3.56
CA ALA A 235 4.19 -11.61 -4.06
C ALA A 235 3.58 -12.87 -4.68
N ASP A 236 4.37 -13.62 -5.45
CA ASP A 236 3.95 -14.90 -6.02
C ASP A 236 3.62 -15.91 -4.91
N TYR A 237 4.50 -16.02 -3.92
CA TYR A 237 4.26 -16.89 -2.76
C TYR A 237 2.99 -16.47 -1.99
N LEU A 238 2.77 -15.16 -1.81
CA LEU A 238 1.65 -14.62 -1.04
C LEU A 238 0.33 -14.56 -1.83
N GLY A 239 0.33 -14.90 -3.13
CA GLY A 239 -0.85 -14.84 -3.98
C GLY A 239 -1.28 -13.42 -4.33
N LEU A 240 -0.32 -12.48 -4.38
CA LEU A 240 -0.55 -11.07 -4.73
C LEU A 240 -0.37 -10.78 -6.22
N THR A 241 0.20 -11.71 -6.98
CA THR A 241 0.34 -11.60 -8.43
C THR A 241 -0.83 -12.28 -9.13
N VAL A 242 -1.31 -11.66 -10.17
CA VAL A 242 -2.31 -12.28 -11.06
C VAL A 242 -1.55 -13.16 -12.06
N ALA A 243 -0.76 -14.06 -11.52
CA ALA A 243 0.24 -14.89 -12.21
C ALA A 243 -0.34 -15.86 -13.23
N LYS A 244 -1.43 -15.68 -13.80
CA LYS A 244 -2.01 -16.39 -14.95
C LYS A 244 -3.40 -15.83 -15.22
N LEU A 245 -3.46 -14.57 -15.66
CA LEU A 245 -4.66 -14.13 -16.35
C LEU A 245 -4.62 -14.77 -17.75
N PRO A 246 -5.32 -15.89 -17.99
CA PRO A 246 -5.39 -16.42 -19.32
C PRO A 246 -6.13 -15.41 -20.18
N ASP A 247 -5.61 -15.09 -21.35
CA ASP A 247 -6.24 -14.42 -22.51
C ASP A 247 -7.54 -13.63 -22.23
N ARG A 248 -7.57 -12.83 -21.18
CA ARG A 248 -8.73 -12.01 -20.84
C ARG A 248 -8.54 -10.60 -21.35
N CYS A 249 -9.47 -10.14 -22.11
CA CYS A 249 -9.62 -8.74 -22.43
C CYS A 249 -10.36 -8.04 -21.27
N PHE A 250 -9.75 -7.00 -20.70
CA PHE A 250 -10.36 -6.14 -19.68
C PHE A 250 -11.05 -4.96 -20.38
N ASP A 251 -12.12 -4.47 -19.79
CA ASP A 251 -12.74 -3.23 -20.26
C ASP A 251 -11.84 -2.04 -19.90
N LEU A 252 -11.18 -2.10 -18.73
CA LEU A 252 -10.28 -1.09 -18.22
C LEU A 252 -9.01 -1.72 -17.60
N ILE A 253 -7.83 -1.28 -18.05
CA ILE A 253 -6.57 -1.52 -17.34
C ILE A 253 -6.11 -0.21 -16.73
N VAL A 254 -5.81 -0.21 -15.43
CA VAL A 254 -5.24 0.92 -14.68
C VAL A 254 -3.78 0.62 -14.37
N VAL A 255 -2.88 1.47 -14.78
CA VAL A 255 -1.43 1.31 -14.54
C VAL A 255 -1.00 2.27 -13.44
N GLY A 256 -0.72 1.72 -12.26
CA GLY A 256 -0.43 2.42 -11.02
C GLY A 256 -1.56 2.34 -10.02
N ALA A 257 -1.26 1.93 -8.77
CA ALA A 257 -2.20 1.83 -7.65
C ALA A 257 -1.96 2.92 -6.59
N GLY A 258 -1.57 4.12 -7.01
CA GLY A 258 -1.63 5.33 -6.19
C GLY A 258 -3.07 5.84 -6.06
N PRO A 259 -3.30 6.99 -5.38
CA PRO A 259 -4.65 7.53 -5.16
C PRO A 259 -5.48 7.69 -6.44
N ALA A 260 -4.87 8.14 -7.54
CA ALA A 260 -5.56 8.30 -8.83
C ALA A 260 -5.98 6.94 -9.41
N GLY A 261 -5.07 5.97 -9.43
CA GLY A 261 -5.37 4.64 -9.96
C GLY A 261 -6.35 3.86 -9.09
N LEU A 262 -6.26 3.96 -7.76
CA LEU A 262 -7.21 3.34 -6.86
C LEU A 262 -8.62 3.96 -7.02
N ALA A 263 -8.72 5.28 -7.20
CA ALA A 263 -10.00 5.93 -7.49
C ALA A 263 -10.58 5.43 -8.82
N ALA A 264 -9.76 5.40 -9.89
CA ALA A 264 -10.18 4.85 -11.18
C ALA A 264 -10.63 3.37 -11.06
N ALA A 265 -9.95 2.57 -10.24
CA ALA A 265 -10.31 1.17 -10.01
C ALA A 265 -11.64 1.02 -9.27
N VAL A 266 -11.86 1.84 -8.22
CA VAL A 266 -13.11 1.84 -7.45
C VAL A 266 -14.28 2.18 -8.36
N TYR A 267 -14.19 3.29 -9.10
CA TYR A 267 -15.27 3.73 -10.00
C TYR A 267 -15.45 2.77 -11.17
N GLY A 268 -14.38 2.39 -11.86
CA GLY A 268 -14.46 1.45 -12.97
C GLY A 268 -15.15 0.13 -12.58
N ALA A 269 -14.73 -0.48 -11.48
CA ALA A 269 -15.32 -1.74 -11.03
C ALA A 269 -16.76 -1.56 -10.49
N SER A 270 -17.05 -0.49 -9.73
CA SER A 270 -18.39 -0.23 -9.20
C SER A 270 -19.42 0.09 -10.30
N GLU A 271 -18.96 0.62 -11.44
CA GLU A 271 -19.78 0.92 -12.60
C GLU A 271 -19.81 -0.26 -13.62
N GLY A 272 -19.31 -1.43 -13.23
CA GLY A 272 -19.46 -2.70 -13.97
C GLY A 272 -18.38 -2.97 -15.01
N LEU A 273 -17.29 -2.18 -15.08
CA LEU A 273 -16.17 -2.49 -15.96
C LEU A 273 -15.31 -3.60 -15.37
N ARG A 274 -14.93 -4.58 -16.19
CA ARG A 274 -13.89 -5.56 -15.82
C ARG A 274 -12.57 -4.83 -15.70
N THR A 275 -12.16 -4.50 -14.48
CA THR A 275 -11.03 -3.63 -14.19
C THR A 275 -9.85 -4.42 -13.67
N LEU A 276 -8.67 -4.24 -14.28
CA LEU A 276 -7.39 -4.73 -13.82
C LEU A 276 -6.51 -3.55 -13.38
N VAL A 277 -5.88 -3.66 -12.23
CA VAL A 277 -4.89 -2.69 -11.74
C VAL A 277 -3.52 -3.36 -11.71
N LEU A 278 -2.52 -2.70 -12.31
CA LEU A 278 -1.11 -3.12 -12.26
C LEU A 278 -0.32 -2.10 -11.46
N GLU A 279 0.42 -2.57 -10.46
CA GLU A 279 1.25 -1.70 -9.60
C GLU A 279 2.69 -2.21 -9.56
N MET A 280 3.64 -1.33 -9.84
CA MET A 280 5.04 -1.68 -10.02
C MET A 280 5.73 -2.16 -8.73
N VAL A 281 5.40 -1.58 -7.59
CA VAL A 281 6.11 -1.86 -6.32
C VAL A 281 5.13 -2.40 -5.27
N ALA A 282 4.23 -1.56 -4.81
CA ALA A 282 3.20 -1.91 -3.83
C ALA A 282 2.08 -0.86 -3.84
N VAL A 283 0.88 -1.27 -3.51
CA VAL A 283 -0.31 -0.41 -3.51
C VAL A 283 -0.14 0.83 -2.66
N GLY A 284 -0.83 1.90 -3.02
CA GLY A 284 -0.85 3.17 -2.31
C GLY A 284 0.04 4.26 -2.93
N GLY A 285 0.95 3.90 -3.85
CA GLY A 285 1.85 4.86 -4.48
C GLY A 285 2.63 5.69 -3.44
N GLN A 286 2.95 6.92 -3.76
CA GLN A 286 3.63 7.83 -2.82
C GLN A 286 2.77 8.24 -1.62
N ALA A 287 1.45 8.32 -1.80
CA ALA A 287 0.56 8.65 -0.69
C ALA A 287 0.60 7.59 0.41
N GLY A 288 0.73 6.31 0.05
CA GLY A 288 0.81 5.19 1.00
C GLY A 288 1.97 5.28 1.99
N SER A 289 3.04 5.99 1.65
CA SER A 289 4.20 6.22 2.53
C SER A 289 4.08 7.50 3.38
N SER A 290 3.02 8.29 3.24
CA SER A 290 2.81 9.49 4.06
C SER A 290 2.32 9.12 5.44
N SER A 291 3.00 9.59 6.49
CA SER A 291 2.62 9.33 7.89
C SER A 291 1.25 9.92 8.24
N ARG A 292 0.93 11.09 7.66
CA ARG A 292 -0.33 11.78 7.91
C ARG A 292 -0.69 12.73 6.77
N ILE A 293 -1.91 12.60 6.28
CA ILE A 293 -2.54 13.50 5.31
C ILE A 293 -3.60 14.31 6.05
N GLU A 294 -3.35 15.60 6.31
CA GLU A 294 -4.21 16.46 7.11
C GLU A 294 -5.26 17.22 6.27
N ASN A 295 -5.00 17.38 4.99
CA ASN A 295 -5.81 18.17 4.06
C ASN A 295 -6.65 17.32 3.09
N TYR A 296 -6.91 16.06 3.42
CA TYR A 296 -7.86 15.23 2.68
C TYR A 296 -9.26 15.40 3.29
N LEU A 297 -10.23 15.73 2.44
CA LEU A 297 -11.60 16.01 2.85
C LEU A 297 -12.23 14.82 3.59
N GLY A 298 -12.92 15.09 4.70
CA GLY A 298 -13.61 14.08 5.51
C GLY A 298 -12.81 13.54 6.68
N PHE A 299 -11.53 13.93 6.83
CA PHE A 299 -10.66 13.52 7.92
C PHE A 299 -10.15 14.71 8.75
N PRO A 300 -10.97 15.26 9.66
CA PRO A 300 -10.61 16.48 10.41
C PRO A 300 -9.39 16.30 11.32
N THR A 301 -9.08 15.07 11.70
CA THR A 301 -7.89 14.71 12.49
C THR A 301 -6.73 14.24 11.61
N GLY A 302 -6.88 14.29 10.27
CA GLY A 302 -5.97 13.64 9.33
C GLY A 302 -6.12 12.11 9.29
N ILE A 303 -5.52 11.50 8.29
CA ILE A 303 -5.44 10.04 8.11
C ILE A 303 -4.04 9.68 7.64
N SER A 304 -3.50 8.51 8.05
CA SER A 304 -2.25 8.02 7.47
C SER A 304 -2.47 7.68 5.98
N GLY A 305 -1.45 7.90 5.16
CA GLY A 305 -1.51 7.52 3.75
C GLY A 305 -1.70 6.02 3.57
N GLY A 306 -1.08 5.22 4.44
CA GLY A 306 -1.24 3.77 4.48
C GLY A 306 -2.70 3.36 4.70
N ASP A 307 -3.36 3.90 5.74
CA ASP A 307 -4.77 3.59 6.04
C ASP A 307 -5.69 4.03 4.90
N LEU A 308 -5.49 5.22 4.35
CA LEU A 308 -6.30 5.74 3.26
C LEU A 308 -6.23 4.81 2.03
N THR A 309 -5.02 4.45 1.62
CA THR A 309 -4.81 3.65 0.41
C THR A 309 -5.16 2.18 0.61
N GLN A 310 -5.00 1.63 1.81
CA GLN A 310 -5.47 0.30 2.15
C GLN A 310 -6.99 0.20 2.07
N ARG A 311 -7.72 1.17 2.64
CA ARG A 311 -9.19 1.24 2.54
C ARG A 311 -9.64 1.36 1.09
N ALA A 312 -8.99 2.19 0.28
CA ALA A 312 -9.29 2.33 -1.15
C ALA A 312 -9.03 1.02 -1.92
N THR A 313 -7.97 0.29 -1.58
CA THR A 313 -7.66 -1.02 -2.18
C THR A 313 -8.74 -2.04 -1.87
N VAL A 314 -9.15 -2.15 -0.60
CA VAL A 314 -10.25 -3.05 -0.19
C VAL A 314 -11.56 -2.64 -0.89
N GLN A 315 -11.82 -1.35 -1.03
CA GLN A 315 -13.00 -0.83 -1.72
C GLN A 315 -13.00 -1.19 -3.21
N ALA A 316 -11.88 -1.06 -3.92
CA ALA A 316 -11.76 -1.48 -5.31
C ALA A 316 -12.01 -2.99 -5.47
N GLN A 317 -11.40 -3.81 -4.61
CA GLN A 317 -11.57 -5.26 -4.61
C GLN A 317 -12.98 -5.72 -4.20
N LYS A 318 -13.65 -4.98 -3.31
CA LYS A 318 -15.07 -5.18 -2.98
C LYS A 318 -15.95 -5.14 -4.23
N PHE A 319 -15.69 -4.21 -5.13
CA PHE A 319 -16.43 -4.06 -6.40
C PHE A 319 -15.92 -5.00 -7.51
N GLY A 320 -14.90 -5.80 -7.26
CA GLY A 320 -14.42 -6.81 -8.19
C GLY A 320 -13.21 -6.40 -9.04
N ALA A 321 -12.54 -5.28 -8.75
CA ALA A 321 -11.28 -4.96 -9.39
C ALA A 321 -10.22 -6.05 -9.08
N SER A 322 -9.53 -6.52 -10.11
CA SER A 322 -8.35 -7.38 -9.97
C SER A 322 -7.12 -6.51 -9.78
N LEU A 323 -6.21 -6.91 -8.90
CA LEU A 323 -5.00 -6.14 -8.61
C LEU A 323 -3.78 -7.06 -8.65
N SER A 324 -2.74 -6.64 -9.37
CA SER A 324 -1.43 -7.31 -9.42
C SER A 324 -0.33 -6.37 -8.95
N SER A 325 0.44 -6.81 -7.95
CA SER A 325 1.56 -6.05 -7.37
C SER A 325 2.55 -7.02 -6.70
N PRO A 326 3.87 -6.89 -6.95
CA PRO A 326 4.51 -5.95 -7.88
C PRO A 326 4.40 -6.42 -9.33
N CYS A 327 4.00 -5.53 -10.21
CA CYS A 327 3.85 -5.80 -11.64
C CYS A 327 4.04 -4.49 -12.42
N ALA A 328 5.23 -4.26 -12.97
CA ALA A 328 5.53 -3.05 -13.73
C ALA A 328 5.00 -3.15 -15.17
N ALA A 329 4.42 -2.06 -15.68
CA ALA A 329 4.19 -1.92 -17.12
C ALA A 329 5.51 -1.64 -17.83
N VAL A 330 5.85 -2.43 -18.84
CA VAL A 330 7.12 -2.33 -19.58
C VAL A 330 6.90 -1.66 -20.94
N SER A 331 5.83 -2.02 -21.65
CA SER A 331 5.49 -1.43 -22.94
C SER A 331 4.01 -1.53 -23.23
N LEU A 332 3.56 -0.66 -24.11
CA LEU A 332 2.19 -0.61 -24.61
C LEU A 332 2.22 -0.62 -26.14
N ARG A 333 1.30 -1.35 -26.76
CA ARG A 333 1.09 -1.37 -28.21
C ARG A 333 -0.39 -1.48 -28.53
N GLU A 334 -0.77 -1.12 -29.73
CA GLU A 334 -2.11 -1.36 -30.26
C GLU A 334 -2.09 -2.61 -31.13
N GLU A 335 -3.07 -3.50 -30.95
CA GLU A 335 -3.22 -4.72 -31.72
C GLU A 335 -4.71 -5.09 -31.89
N ALA A 336 -5.20 -5.14 -33.09
CA ALA A 336 -6.58 -5.50 -33.42
C ALA A 336 -7.63 -4.65 -32.65
N GLY A 337 -7.42 -3.33 -32.55
CA GLY A 337 -8.33 -2.41 -31.86
C GLY A 337 -8.26 -2.47 -30.33
N HIS A 338 -7.28 -3.19 -29.76
CA HIS A 338 -7.07 -3.27 -28.32
C HIS A 338 -5.71 -2.69 -27.94
N LEU A 339 -5.65 -2.11 -26.76
CA LEU A 339 -4.41 -1.72 -26.11
C LEU A 339 -3.80 -2.95 -25.42
N VAL A 340 -2.65 -3.40 -25.90
CA VAL A 340 -1.93 -4.57 -25.35
C VAL A 340 -0.77 -4.08 -24.52
N LEU A 341 -0.87 -4.31 -23.22
CA LEU A 341 0.15 -3.95 -22.25
C LEU A 341 1.00 -5.17 -21.94
N ARG A 342 2.33 -4.98 -21.94
CA ARG A 342 3.31 -5.99 -21.51
C ARG A 342 3.80 -5.66 -20.10
N PRO A 343 3.41 -6.43 -19.10
CA PRO A 343 3.95 -6.35 -17.76
C PRO A 343 5.36 -6.96 -17.65
N SER A 344 6.02 -6.70 -16.50
CA SER A 344 7.35 -7.22 -16.20
C SER A 344 7.43 -8.74 -16.04
N ASP A 345 6.31 -9.43 -15.82
CA ASP A 345 6.21 -10.89 -15.80
C ASP A 345 6.15 -11.52 -17.19
N GLY A 346 6.10 -10.69 -18.25
CA GLY A 346 6.12 -11.11 -19.64
C GLY A 346 4.76 -11.55 -20.21
N THR A 347 3.69 -11.54 -19.42
CA THR A 347 2.35 -11.96 -19.84
C THR A 347 1.58 -10.78 -20.43
N ASP A 348 1.38 -10.73 -21.76
CA ASP A 348 0.61 -9.66 -22.39
C ASP A 348 -0.85 -9.64 -21.91
N VAL A 349 -1.35 -8.44 -21.59
CA VAL A 349 -2.71 -8.19 -21.13
C VAL A 349 -3.41 -7.24 -22.11
N ARG A 350 -4.63 -7.57 -22.51
CA ARG A 350 -5.43 -6.77 -23.44
C ARG A 350 -6.47 -5.94 -22.69
N GLY A 351 -6.56 -4.68 -23.05
CA GLY A 351 -7.58 -3.75 -22.53
C GLY A 351 -8.26 -3.00 -23.67
N ARG A 352 -9.55 -2.73 -23.51
CA ARG A 352 -10.28 -1.84 -24.42
C ARG A 352 -9.91 -0.39 -24.16
N ALA A 353 -9.71 -0.04 -22.89
CA ALA A 353 -9.20 1.26 -22.47
C ALA A 353 -8.09 1.10 -21.42
N VAL A 354 -7.18 2.08 -21.34
CA VAL A 354 -6.10 2.11 -20.35
C VAL A 354 -6.07 3.47 -19.68
N ILE A 355 -5.97 3.50 -18.34
CA ILE A 355 -5.67 4.70 -17.55
C ILE A 355 -4.24 4.59 -17.01
N VAL A 356 -3.38 5.53 -17.38
CA VAL A 356 -2.03 5.70 -16.85
C VAL A 356 -2.12 6.55 -15.59
N ALA A 357 -1.82 5.94 -14.44
CA ALA A 357 -1.81 6.56 -13.12
C ALA A 357 -0.49 6.28 -12.38
N THR A 358 0.60 6.14 -13.15
CA THR A 358 1.94 5.74 -12.66
C THR A 358 2.59 6.76 -11.74
N GLY A 359 2.02 7.98 -11.65
CA GLY A 359 2.50 9.03 -10.76
C GLY A 359 3.85 9.58 -11.19
N ALA A 360 4.66 9.95 -10.20
CA ALA A 360 5.98 10.50 -10.40
C ALA A 360 6.98 9.89 -9.41
N ARG A 361 8.27 9.82 -9.75
CA ARG A 361 9.35 9.31 -8.91
C ARG A 361 10.07 10.45 -8.23
N TYR A 362 10.47 10.25 -6.98
CA TYR A 362 11.25 11.26 -6.26
C TYR A 362 12.58 11.53 -6.95
N ARG A 363 12.92 12.81 -7.05
CA ARG A 363 14.23 13.24 -7.52
C ARG A 363 15.30 12.87 -6.52
N ARG A 364 16.39 12.31 -7.03
CA ARG A 364 17.59 12.08 -6.23
C ARG A 364 18.35 13.40 -6.06
N LEU A 365 18.91 13.59 -4.87
CA LEU A 365 19.81 14.72 -4.60
C LEU A 365 21.11 14.53 -5.38
N ASP A 366 21.61 15.63 -5.94
CA ASP A 366 22.97 15.69 -6.47
C ASP A 366 23.93 16.06 -5.31
N ALA A 367 24.32 15.05 -4.54
CA ALA A 367 25.18 15.21 -3.37
C ALA A 367 26.18 14.05 -3.28
N VAL A 368 27.43 14.38 -2.98
CA VAL A 368 28.49 13.38 -2.80
C VAL A 368 28.13 12.46 -1.63
N GLY A 369 28.29 11.16 -1.78
CA GLY A 369 27.98 10.17 -0.75
C GLY A 369 26.51 9.73 -0.67
N LEU A 370 25.62 10.22 -1.58
CA LEU A 370 24.19 9.86 -1.55
C LEU A 370 23.97 8.35 -1.60
N GLU A 371 24.62 7.65 -2.53
CA GLU A 371 24.43 6.22 -2.76
C GLU A 371 24.79 5.36 -1.53
N GLN A 372 25.78 5.83 -0.77
CA GLN A 372 26.21 5.14 0.45
C GLN A 372 25.12 5.11 1.52
N PHE A 373 24.28 6.14 1.62
CA PHE A 373 23.30 6.30 2.69
C PHE A 373 21.85 6.13 2.23
N GLU A 374 21.60 5.87 0.95
CA GLU A 374 20.23 5.56 0.48
C GLU A 374 19.68 4.34 1.22
N SER A 375 18.44 4.40 1.68
CA SER A 375 17.70 3.40 2.45
C SER A 375 18.10 3.22 3.92
N HIS A 376 19.20 3.80 4.39
CA HIS A 376 19.62 3.69 5.80
C HIS A 376 20.18 4.98 6.43
N GLY A 377 19.86 6.11 5.84
CA GLY A 377 20.22 7.45 6.29
C GLY A 377 19.61 8.53 5.40
N VAL A 378 19.21 8.18 4.15
CA VAL A 378 18.49 9.05 3.24
C VAL A 378 17.14 8.46 2.93
N TYR A 379 16.08 9.23 3.14
CA TYR A 379 14.70 8.83 2.99
C TYR A 379 13.94 9.80 2.09
N TYR A 380 13.00 9.27 1.30
CA TYR A 380 12.11 10.02 0.42
C TYR A 380 10.67 10.12 0.95
N ALA A 381 10.44 9.58 2.13
CA ALA A 381 9.20 9.65 2.89
C ALA A 381 9.51 9.80 4.38
N ALA A 382 8.57 10.36 5.15
CA ALA A 382 8.67 10.45 6.60
C ALA A 382 7.49 9.67 7.20
N THR A 383 7.74 8.41 7.57
CA THR A 383 6.77 7.53 8.22
C THR A 383 7.14 7.31 9.70
N GLU A 384 6.24 6.64 10.45
CA GLU A 384 6.51 6.23 11.83
C GLU A 384 7.81 5.43 11.97
N LEU A 385 8.17 4.69 10.92
CA LEU A 385 9.34 3.84 10.91
C LEU A 385 10.63 4.66 10.93
N GLU A 386 10.78 5.59 9.98
CA GLU A 386 11.93 6.46 9.88
C GLU A 386 11.99 7.42 11.08
N ALA A 387 10.84 7.93 11.56
CA ALA A 387 10.78 8.77 12.75
C ALA A 387 11.29 8.03 14.00
N ARG A 388 10.97 6.75 14.16
CA ARG A 388 11.50 5.93 15.26
C ARG A 388 12.99 5.65 15.13
N SER A 389 13.50 5.43 13.91
CA SER A 389 14.92 5.15 13.69
C SER A 389 15.82 6.35 13.99
N CYS A 390 15.30 7.58 13.88
CA CYS A 390 16.02 8.82 14.19
C CYS A 390 15.52 9.52 15.48
N ALA A 391 14.75 8.82 16.34
CA ALA A 391 14.23 9.39 17.58
C ALA A 391 15.36 9.90 18.50
N GLY A 392 15.17 11.11 19.04
CA GLY A 392 16.15 11.76 19.90
C GLY A 392 17.41 12.29 19.18
N SER A 393 17.51 12.15 17.87
CA SER A 393 18.65 12.60 17.06
C SER A 393 18.28 13.78 16.16
N PRO A 394 19.25 14.62 15.73
CA PRO A 394 19.00 15.69 14.79
C PRO A 394 18.78 15.13 13.37
N VAL A 395 17.87 15.75 12.61
CA VAL A 395 17.55 15.35 11.23
C VAL A 395 17.52 16.57 10.30
N VAL A 396 17.80 16.32 9.01
CA VAL A 396 17.72 17.34 7.95
C VAL A 396 16.57 16.98 7.00
N VAL A 397 15.80 18.01 6.59
CA VAL A 397 14.74 17.91 5.58
C VAL A 397 15.12 18.80 4.39
N ALA A 398 15.29 18.22 3.21
CA ALA A 398 15.56 18.93 1.97
C ALA A 398 14.26 19.19 1.21
N GLY A 399 13.93 20.46 0.96
CA GLY A 399 12.77 20.85 0.17
C GLY A 399 11.91 21.93 0.81
N GLY A 400 11.21 22.70 -0.03
CA GLY A 400 10.40 23.85 0.38
C GLY A 400 8.92 23.76 -0.02
N GLY A 401 8.40 22.57 -0.27
CA GLY A 401 6.99 22.34 -0.58
C GLY A 401 6.21 21.79 0.61
N ASN A 402 4.89 21.59 0.43
CA ASN A 402 3.99 21.09 1.49
C ASN A 402 4.45 19.75 2.08
N SER A 403 4.94 18.82 1.26
CA SER A 403 5.46 17.54 1.73
C SER A 403 6.64 17.68 2.69
N ALA A 404 7.58 18.60 2.38
CA ALA A 404 8.70 18.90 3.28
C ALA A 404 8.21 19.51 4.61
N GLY A 405 7.24 20.43 4.54
CA GLY A 405 6.66 21.04 5.73
C GLY A 405 5.93 20.05 6.63
N GLN A 406 5.11 19.19 6.06
CA GLN A 406 4.41 18.13 6.79
C GLN A 406 5.40 17.14 7.43
N ALA A 407 6.42 16.72 6.67
CA ALA A 407 7.47 15.85 7.17
C ALA A 407 8.25 16.48 8.33
N ALA A 408 8.63 17.75 8.21
CA ALA A 408 9.39 18.46 9.27
C ALA A 408 8.59 18.56 10.58
N LEU A 409 7.30 18.91 10.50
CA LEU A 409 6.40 18.96 11.68
C LEU A 409 6.20 17.59 12.30
N PHE A 410 6.08 16.55 11.49
CA PHE A 410 5.96 15.17 11.97
C PHE A 410 7.25 14.70 12.65
N LEU A 411 8.40 14.88 12.00
CA LEU A 411 9.71 14.49 12.54
C LEU A 411 10.04 15.24 13.84
N ALA A 412 9.63 16.51 13.98
CA ALA A 412 9.82 17.29 15.19
C ALA A 412 9.12 16.68 16.41
N THR A 413 8.21 15.71 16.25
CA THR A 413 7.60 15.00 17.37
C THR A 413 8.53 13.95 18.00
N ALA A 414 9.50 13.45 17.25
CA ALA A 414 10.40 12.36 17.66
C ALA A 414 11.88 12.78 17.67
N ALA A 415 12.33 13.57 16.70
CA ALA A 415 13.70 14.04 16.56
C ALA A 415 14.05 15.10 17.63
N SER A 416 15.33 15.22 17.99
CA SER A 416 15.83 16.26 18.90
C SER A 416 15.81 17.65 18.28
N ALA A 417 16.06 17.72 16.96
CA ALA A 417 16.00 18.93 16.16
C ALA A 417 15.74 18.59 14.70
N VAL A 418 15.07 19.48 13.97
CA VAL A 418 14.82 19.37 12.52
C VAL A 418 15.39 20.59 11.82
N THR A 419 16.21 20.40 10.79
CA THR A 419 16.70 21.49 9.96
C THR A 419 16.14 21.37 8.55
N ILE A 420 15.29 22.31 8.12
CA ILE A 420 14.79 22.39 6.75
C ILE A 420 15.82 23.15 5.90
N VAL A 421 16.27 22.56 4.79
CA VAL A 421 17.20 23.16 3.84
C VAL A 421 16.47 23.49 2.55
N ILE A 422 16.43 24.77 2.16
CA ILE A 422 15.78 25.26 0.95
C ILE A 422 16.72 26.14 0.11
N ARG A 423 16.67 25.92 -1.22
CA ARG A 423 17.42 26.74 -2.18
C ARG A 423 16.81 28.13 -2.42
N ARG A 424 15.56 28.32 -1.97
CA ARG A 424 14.79 29.58 -2.12
C ARG A 424 14.99 30.48 -0.90
N PRO A 425 14.67 31.79 -1.04
CA PRO A 425 14.81 32.74 0.05
C PRO A 425 13.78 32.56 1.16
N ASP A 426 12.62 31.92 0.88
CA ASP A 426 11.56 31.67 1.85
C ASP A 426 10.78 30.39 1.58
N LEU A 427 10.01 29.92 2.57
CA LEU A 427 9.12 28.78 2.47
C LEU A 427 7.81 29.12 1.77
N ALA A 428 7.34 30.38 1.85
CA ALA A 428 6.02 30.78 1.37
C ALA A 428 5.88 30.66 -0.16
N ALA A 429 6.99 30.68 -0.88
CA ALA A 429 7.02 30.51 -2.34
C ALA A 429 6.57 29.12 -2.83
N GLY A 430 6.47 28.12 -1.96
CA GLY A 430 6.10 26.75 -2.35
C GLY A 430 5.30 25.97 -1.32
N MET A 431 5.01 26.56 -0.16
CA MET A 431 4.37 25.91 0.97
C MET A 431 3.10 26.66 1.38
N SER A 432 2.06 25.90 1.75
CA SER A 432 0.82 26.47 2.27
C SER A 432 1.04 27.27 3.54
N ARG A 433 0.36 28.40 3.68
CA ARG A 433 0.54 29.36 4.78
C ARG A 433 0.46 28.71 6.16
N TYR A 434 -0.54 27.86 6.38
CA TYR A 434 -0.72 27.18 7.68
C TYR A 434 0.49 26.29 8.09
N LEU A 435 1.21 25.71 7.12
CA LEU A 435 2.44 24.94 7.39
C LEU A 435 3.58 25.86 7.75
N VAL A 436 3.74 26.97 7.02
CA VAL A 436 4.77 27.97 7.29
C VAL A 436 4.62 28.51 8.70
N ASP A 437 3.39 28.93 9.08
CA ASP A 437 3.11 29.48 10.41
C ASP A 437 3.41 28.45 11.54
N ARG A 438 3.10 27.18 11.33
CA ARG A 438 3.40 26.10 12.28
C ARG A 438 4.90 25.81 12.39
N ILE A 439 5.62 25.82 11.28
CA ILE A 439 7.07 25.61 11.26
C ILE A 439 7.79 26.75 11.97
N GLU A 440 7.42 28.01 11.70
CA GLU A 440 8.03 29.19 12.31
C GLU A 440 7.74 29.29 13.81
N ALA A 441 6.61 28.73 14.28
CA ALA A 441 6.26 28.66 15.69
C ALA A 441 6.96 27.53 16.47
N ASP A 442 7.47 26.49 15.79
CA ASP A 442 8.10 25.33 16.45
C ASP A 442 9.61 25.57 16.65
N LYS A 443 10.03 25.76 17.90
CA LYS A 443 11.43 26.00 18.26
C LYS A 443 12.39 24.85 17.93
N ARG A 444 11.88 23.66 17.65
CA ARG A 444 12.69 22.48 17.27
C ARG A 444 13.01 22.48 15.79
N ILE A 445 12.37 23.35 14.99
CA ILE A 445 12.57 23.43 13.54
C ILE A 445 13.35 24.66 13.16
N ALA A 446 14.51 24.48 12.55
CA ALA A 446 15.31 25.54 11.96
C ALA A 446 15.19 25.53 10.43
N VAL A 447 15.28 26.70 9.78
CA VAL A 447 15.21 26.83 8.32
C VAL A 447 16.51 27.46 7.78
N ARG A 448 17.23 26.72 6.93
CA ARG A 448 18.39 27.19 6.17
C ARG A 448 17.93 27.62 4.78
N ARG A 449 17.85 28.92 4.56
CA ARG A 449 17.40 29.55 3.32
C ARG A 449 18.60 29.79 2.38
N ASN A 450 18.34 29.83 1.06
CA ASN A 450 19.38 30.01 0.03
C ASN A 450 20.54 29.01 0.17
N THR A 451 20.22 27.76 0.60
CA THR A 451 21.18 26.75 0.98
C THR A 451 20.92 25.46 0.19
N ARG A 452 21.99 24.82 -0.26
CA ARG A 452 21.91 23.50 -0.96
C ARG A 452 22.73 22.46 -0.21
N ILE A 453 22.30 21.21 -0.29
CA ILE A 453 23.06 20.05 0.20
C ILE A 453 24.09 19.70 -0.86
N VAL A 454 25.35 19.48 -0.44
CA VAL A 454 26.47 19.20 -1.34
C VAL A 454 27.12 17.84 -1.07
N ALA A 455 27.11 17.37 0.17
CA ALA A 455 27.64 16.04 0.50
C ALA A 455 26.97 15.46 1.74
N LEU A 456 27.08 14.15 1.89
CA LEU A 456 26.68 13.38 3.07
C LEU A 456 27.93 12.79 3.69
N GLU A 457 28.01 12.82 5.02
CA GLU A 457 29.17 12.44 5.79
C GLU A 457 28.85 11.36 6.82
N GLY A 458 29.73 10.41 6.94
CA GLY A 458 29.64 9.28 7.85
C GLY A 458 30.40 8.09 7.30
N ASP A 459 30.49 7.03 8.10
CA ASP A 459 31.11 5.76 7.70
C ASP A 459 30.02 4.73 7.40
N GLN A 460 29.55 3.95 8.37
CA GLN A 460 28.44 3.02 8.20
C GLN A 460 27.07 3.68 8.37
N THR A 461 27.00 4.79 9.09
CA THR A 461 25.78 5.55 9.32
C THR A 461 26.00 7.01 9.00
N LEU A 462 24.94 7.69 8.58
CA LEU A 462 24.96 9.13 8.35
C LEU A 462 25.20 9.85 9.69
N THR A 463 26.19 10.75 9.72
CA THR A 463 26.52 11.56 10.89
C THR A 463 26.48 13.07 10.61
N GLY A 464 26.53 13.45 9.33
CA GLY A 464 26.52 14.85 8.93
C GLY A 464 25.98 15.06 7.51
N VAL A 465 25.37 16.23 7.32
CA VAL A 465 24.93 16.72 6.01
C VAL A 465 25.66 18.04 5.74
N ARG A 466 26.57 18.03 4.75
CA ARG A 466 27.28 19.23 4.34
C ARG A 466 26.41 20.07 3.42
N VAL A 467 26.29 21.32 3.77
CA VAL A 467 25.49 22.30 3.05
C VAL A 467 26.35 23.49 2.62
N SER A 468 25.95 24.12 1.52
CA SER A 468 26.58 25.35 0.98
C SER A 468 25.51 26.45 0.87
N GLY A 469 25.75 27.58 1.51
CA GLY A 469 24.83 28.71 1.60
C GLY A 469 25.54 30.06 1.65
N PRO A 470 24.82 31.15 1.98
CA PRO A 470 25.38 32.51 2.03
C PRO A 470 26.53 32.67 3.01
N GLY A 471 26.59 31.83 4.05
CA GLY A 471 27.68 31.82 5.04
C GLY A 471 28.87 30.92 4.67
N GLY A 472 28.89 30.34 3.47
CA GLY A 472 29.89 29.36 3.07
C GLY A 472 29.38 27.90 3.23
N GLU A 473 30.34 26.97 3.36
CA GLU A 473 30.03 25.56 3.62
C GLU A 473 30.04 25.27 5.12
N GLU A 474 29.06 24.54 5.59
CA GLU A 474 28.99 24.01 6.96
C GLU A 474 28.47 22.57 6.95
N THR A 475 28.83 21.78 7.97
CA THR A 475 28.29 20.47 8.18
C THR A 475 27.24 20.49 9.31
N LEU A 476 26.01 20.16 8.98
CA LEU A 476 24.92 19.99 9.92
C LEU A 476 24.99 18.58 10.51
N ALA A 477 25.10 18.46 11.83
CA ALA A 477 24.99 17.15 12.50
C ALA A 477 23.62 16.54 12.19
N SER A 478 23.59 15.32 11.66
CA SER A 478 22.35 14.68 11.26
C SER A 478 22.52 13.17 11.14
N THR A 479 21.56 12.42 11.69
CA THR A 479 21.50 10.96 11.53
C THR A 479 20.58 10.53 10.40
N ALA A 480 19.78 11.45 9.86
CA ALA A 480 18.88 11.18 8.75
C ALA A 480 18.63 12.41 7.88
N LEU A 481 18.61 12.20 6.57
CA LEU A 481 18.23 13.19 5.56
C LEU A 481 16.92 12.77 4.90
N PHE A 482 15.93 13.63 4.96
CA PHE A 482 14.63 13.43 4.30
C PHE A 482 14.53 14.32 3.06
N SER A 483 14.44 13.72 1.87
CA SER A 483 14.48 14.44 0.60
C SER A 483 13.09 14.63 -0.02
N PHE A 484 12.64 15.89 -0.08
CA PHE A 484 11.38 16.32 -0.70
C PHE A 484 11.61 17.39 -1.78
N ILE A 485 12.58 17.15 -2.68
CA ILE A 485 13.02 18.12 -3.71
C ILE A 485 12.25 18.07 -5.02
N GLY A 486 11.16 17.31 -5.05
CA GLY A 486 10.30 17.11 -6.21
C GLY A 486 10.39 15.72 -6.80
N ALA A 487 9.70 15.53 -7.94
CA ALA A 487 9.61 14.25 -8.60
C ALA A 487 9.55 14.39 -10.12
N ASP A 488 10.00 13.36 -10.82
CA ASP A 488 9.91 13.21 -12.27
C ASP A 488 8.79 12.23 -12.62
N PRO A 489 8.04 12.45 -13.73
CA PRO A 489 6.92 11.59 -14.09
C PRO A 489 7.40 10.17 -14.42
N ALA A 490 6.62 9.16 -14.01
CA ALA A 490 6.92 7.76 -14.33
C ALA A 490 6.27 7.38 -15.68
N SER A 491 6.73 7.99 -16.76
CA SER A 491 6.18 7.94 -18.12
C SER A 491 7.17 7.42 -19.17
N GLU A 492 8.40 7.06 -18.80
CA GLU A 492 9.45 6.69 -19.76
C GLU A 492 9.03 5.51 -20.66
N TRP A 493 8.26 4.56 -20.12
CA TRP A 493 7.76 3.38 -20.84
C TRP A 493 6.71 3.73 -21.91
N LEU A 494 6.20 4.97 -21.92
CA LEU A 494 5.26 5.50 -22.92
C LEU A 494 5.96 6.37 -23.98
N SER A 495 7.27 6.53 -23.91
CA SER A 495 8.03 7.33 -24.84
C SER A 495 7.81 6.84 -26.28
N GLY A 496 7.48 7.76 -27.19
CA GLY A 496 7.15 7.44 -28.57
C GLY A 496 5.75 6.86 -28.80
N PHE A 497 4.99 6.57 -27.74
CA PHE A 497 3.60 6.09 -27.86
C PHE A 497 2.57 7.19 -27.62
N VAL A 498 2.85 8.12 -26.72
CA VAL A 498 2.03 9.31 -26.42
C VAL A 498 2.85 10.59 -26.42
N ALA A 499 2.19 11.72 -26.59
CA ALA A 499 2.81 13.03 -26.48
C ALA A 499 3.14 13.36 -25.02
N LEU A 500 4.39 13.79 -24.79
CA LEU A 500 4.92 14.22 -23.50
C LEU A 500 5.30 15.70 -23.59
N ASP A 501 5.26 16.41 -22.44
CA ASP A 501 5.85 17.75 -22.35
C ASP A 501 7.38 17.69 -22.20
N ASP A 502 8.05 18.86 -22.21
CA ASP A 502 9.52 18.97 -22.13
C ASP A 502 10.12 18.37 -20.84
N ARG A 503 9.29 18.07 -19.84
CA ARG A 503 9.68 17.45 -18.57
C ARG A 503 9.25 15.98 -18.46
N GLY A 504 8.67 15.44 -19.53
CA GLY A 504 8.24 14.05 -19.62
C GLY A 504 6.82 13.78 -19.07
N PHE A 505 6.05 14.80 -18.64
CA PHE A 505 4.66 14.58 -18.21
C PHE A 505 3.74 14.31 -19.40
N VAL A 506 2.76 13.43 -19.23
CA VAL A 506 1.82 13.05 -20.29
C VAL A 506 0.86 14.19 -20.59
N LEU A 507 0.78 14.61 -21.85
CA LEU A 507 -0.16 15.61 -22.34
C LEU A 507 -1.54 14.98 -22.55
N THR A 508 -2.61 15.69 -22.14
CA THR A 508 -3.99 15.22 -22.27
C THR A 508 -4.91 16.34 -22.76
N ASP A 509 -6.06 15.96 -23.28
CA ASP A 509 -7.18 16.83 -23.64
C ASP A 509 -6.78 18.22 -24.22
N LEU A 510 -6.99 19.31 -23.48
CA LEU A 510 -6.72 20.68 -23.94
C LEU A 510 -5.23 21.04 -24.07
N SER A 511 -4.33 20.28 -23.46
CA SER A 511 -2.88 20.50 -23.60
C SER A 511 -2.29 19.90 -24.87
N LEU A 512 -3.08 19.10 -25.62
CA LEU A 512 -2.70 18.51 -26.89
C LEU A 512 -2.92 19.53 -28.04
N GLU A 513 -1.87 19.86 -28.77
CA GLU A 513 -1.89 20.65 -29.98
C GLU A 513 -2.11 19.74 -31.23
N PRO A 514 -2.48 20.29 -32.39
CA PRO A 514 -2.64 19.51 -33.63
C PRO A 514 -1.40 18.67 -34.01
N LYS A 515 -0.20 19.16 -33.74
CA LYS A 515 1.06 18.45 -34.01
C LYS A 515 1.23 17.15 -33.20
N HIS A 516 0.47 16.99 -32.12
CA HIS A 516 0.51 15.81 -31.24
C HIS A 516 -0.50 14.73 -31.66
N LEU A 517 -1.32 15.02 -32.67
CA LEU A 517 -2.40 14.17 -33.14
C LEU A 517 -2.04 13.57 -34.48
N ASP A 518 -2.46 12.34 -34.71
CA ASP A 518 -2.28 11.64 -35.99
C ASP A 518 -3.63 11.35 -36.68
N GLY A 519 -3.60 10.74 -37.87
CA GLY A 519 -4.78 10.44 -38.66
C GLY A 519 -5.85 9.56 -37.99
N ARG A 520 -5.54 8.91 -36.86
CA ARG A 520 -6.52 8.15 -36.06
C ARG A 520 -7.63 9.06 -35.53
N TRP A 521 -7.28 10.29 -35.13
CA TRP A 521 -8.26 11.26 -34.62
C TRP A 521 -9.24 11.76 -35.69
N GLU A 522 -8.77 11.88 -36.93
CA GLU A 522 -9.61 12.23 -38.07
C GLU A 522 -10.61 11.11 -38.38
N ALA A 523 -10.13 9.85 -38.32
CA ALA A 523 -10.97 8.68 -38.56
C ALA A 523 -12.06 8.48 -37.51
N LEU A 524 -11.81 8.86 -36.24
CA LEU A 524 -12.78 8.73 -35.16
C LEU A 524 -13.94 9.75 -35.24
N GLY A 525 -13.78 10.87 -35.96
CA GLY A 525 -14.82 11.88 -36.13
C GLY A 525 -15.34 12.52 -34.83
N ARG A 526 -14.56 12.46 -33.74
CA ARG A 526 -14.89 13.04 -32.44
C ARG A 526 -13.75 13.85 -31.83
N SER A 527 -14.08 14.73 -30.91
CA SER A 527 -13.10 15.44 -30.09
C SER A 527 -12.51 14.51 -29.00
N ARG A 528 -11.36 14.90 -28.49
CA ARG A 528 -10.72 14.25 -27.34
C ARG A 528 -11.62 14.34 -26.12
N LEU A 529 -11.66 13.27 -25.35
CA LEU A 529 -12.36 13.21 -24.08
C LEU A 529 -11.47 13.81 -22.95
N PRO A 530 -12.02 14.27 -21.84
CA PRO A 530 -11.24 14.69 -20.68
C PRO A 530 -10.25 13.60 -20.26
N PHE A 531 -9.01 13.98 -19.93
CA PHE A 531 -7.91 13.10 -19.58
C PHE A 531 -7.40 12.16 -20.69
N GLU A 532 -7.98 12.18 -21.89
CA GLU A 532 -7.51 11.38 -23.01
C GLU A 532 -6.17 11.91 -23.56
N THR A 533 -5.24 11.02 -23.81
CA THR A 533 -3.88 11.33 -24.31
C THR A 533 -3.90 11.59 -25.84
N SER A 534 -2.74 11.73 -26.46
CA SER A 534 -2.64 11.75 -27.93
C SER A 534 -3.03 10.43 -28.62
N HIS A 535 -3.23 9.36 -27.86
CA HIS A 535 -3.71 8.07 -28.34
C HIS A 535 -5.15 7.82 -27.87
N PRO A 536 -6.09 7.54 -28.79
CA PRO A 536 -7.49 7.23 -28.43
C PRO A 536 -7.60 6.05 -27.48
N GLY A 537 -8.49 6.12 -26.47
CA GLY A 537 -8.70 5.07 -25.48
C GLY A 537 -7.62 4.95 -24.42
N LEU A 538 -6.58 5.77 -24.50
CA LEU A 538 -5.53 5.88 -23.48
C LEU A 538 -5.67 7.19 -22.73
N PHE A 539 -5.84 7.11 -21.41
CA PHE A 539 -6.04 8.24 -20.51
C PHE A 539 -4.87 8.38 -19.55
N ALA A 540 -4.61 9.59 -19.02
CA ALA A 540 -3.60 9.82 -17.99
C ALA A 540 -4.16 10.69 -16.87
N VAL A 541 -3.88 10.31 -15.61
CA VAL A 541 -4.41 10.95 -14.41
C VAL A 541 -3.38 11.03 -13.29
N GLY A 542 -3.56 11.97 -12.39
CA GLY A 542 -2.67 12.17 -11.25
C GLY A 542 -1.30 12.74 -11.64
N ASP A 543 -0.31 12.45 -10.84
CA ASP A 543 1.00 13.13 -10.89
C ASP A 543 1.81 12.90 -12.18
N VAL A 544 1.47 11.89 -12.98
CA VAL A 544 2.10 11.63 -14.29
C VAL A 544 1.61 12.59 -15.37
N ARG A 545 0.42 13.18 -15.19
CA ARG A 545 -0.21 14.08 -16.16
C ARG A 545 0.35 15.50 -16.09
N SER A 546 0.60 16.12 -17.25
CA SER A 546 0.98 17.52 -17.35
C SER A 546 -0.15 18.42 -16.82
N GLY A 547 0.22 19.43 -16.03
CA GLY A 547 -0.71 20.35 -15.39
C GLY A 547 -1.51 19.78 -14.21
N SER A 548 -1.30 18.52 -13.80
CA SER A 548 -1.95 17.97 -12.61
C SER A 548 -1.47 18.63 -11.33
N THR A 549 -2.41 18.88 -10.41
CA THR A 549 -2.10 19.38 -9.07
C THR A 549 -1.63 18.23 -8.20
N LYS A 550 -0.35 18.27 -7.75
CA LYS A 550 0.30 17.23 -6.94
C LYS A 550 -0.30 17.14 -5.53
N ARG A 551 -1.52 16.65 -5.41
CA ARG A 551 -2.30 16.46 -4.17
C ARG A 551 -3.13 15.20 -4.24
N VAL A 552 -3.26 14.51 -3.13
CA VAL A 552 -4.06 13.26 -3.04
C VAL A 552 -5.49 13.48 -3.49
N ALA A 553 -6.15 14.56 -3.03
CA ALA A 553 -7.53 14.86 -3.42
C ALA A 553 -7.69 15.15 -4.92
N ALA A 554 -6.73 15.86 -5.54
CA ALA A 554 -6.73 16.12 -6.97
C ALA A 554 -6.54 14.80 -7.76
N ALA A 555 -5.60 13.97 -7.35
CA ALA A 555 -5.35 12.67 -7.97
C ALA A 555 -6.59 11.76 -7.92
N VAL A 556 -7.28 11.69 -6.76
CA VAL A 556 -8.55 10.95 -6.60
C VAL A 556 -9.62 11.51 -7.52
N GLY A 557 -9.78 12.84 -7.59
CA GLY A 557 -10.74 13.49 -8.46
C GLY A 557 -10.49 13.21 -9.94
N GLU A 558 -9.24 13.31 -10.40
CA GLU A 558 -8.87 12.98 -11.78
C GLU A 558 -9.14 11.50 -12.11
N GLY A 559 -8.74 10.56 -11.21
CA GLY A 559 -8.95 9.13 -11.41
C GLY A 559 -10.43 8.77 -11.53
N SER A 560 -11.29 9.31 -10.67
CA SER A 560 -12.73 9.07 -10.73
C SER A 560 -13.37 9.69 -11.97
N ALA A 561 -13.01 10.93 -12.32
CA ALA A 561 -13.56 11.62 -13.48
C ALA A 561 -13.16 10.96 -14.81
N ALA A 562 -11.96 10.39 -14.92
CA ALA A 562 -11.49 9.70 -16.11
C ALA A 562 -12.33 8.47 -16.45
N VAL A 563 -12.93 7.79 -15.47
CA VAL A 563 -13.81 6.63 -15.72
C VAL A 563 -15.03 7.01 -16.55
N ARG A 564 -15.60 8.19 -16.34
CA ARG A 564 -16.67 8.71 -17.21
C ARG A 564 -16.22 8.81 -18.66
N SER A 565 -15.00 9.28 -18.90
CA SER A 565 -14.40 9.36 -20.25
C SER A 565 -14.16 7.98 -20.83
N VAL A 566 -13.75 7.00 -20.03
CA VAL A 566 -13.63 5.59 -20.43
C VAL A 566 -15.00 5.05 -20.90
N HIS A 567 -16.07 5.27 -20.14
CA HIS A 567 -17.42 4.86 -20.56
C HIS A 567 -17.85 5.50 -21.88
N ALA A 568 -17.59 6.80 -22.04
CA ALA A 568 -17.87 7.49 -23.30
C ALA A 568 -17.07 6.87 -24.47
N TYR A 569 -15.77 6.60 -24.28
CA TYR A 569 -14.94 5.93 -25.28
C TYR A 569 -15.48 4.54 -25.65
N LEU A 570 -15.76 3.70 -24.65
CA LEU A 570 -16.27 2.34 -24.86
C LEU A 570 -17.65 2.28 -25.54
N ALA A 571 -18.45 3.35 -25.40
CA ALA A 571 -19.72 3.48 -26.10
C ALA A 571 -19.53 3.78 -27.60
N PHE A 572 -18.53 4.61 -27.95
CA PHE A 572 -18.16 4.85 -29.37
C PHE A 572 -17.62 3.58 -30.03
N ASP A 573 -16.75 2.83 -29.35
CA ASP A 573 -16.13 1.59 -29.86
C ASP A 573 -17.15 0.47 -30.16
N ARG A 574 -18.32 0.48 -29.53
CA ARG A 574 -19.40 -0.50 -29.82
C ARG A 574 -20.16 -0.22 -31.13
N HIS A 575 -20.01 0.97 -31.68
CA HIS A 575 -20.73 1.43 -32.87
C HIS A 575 -19.81 1.57 -34.10
N ALA A 576 -18.49 1.40 -33.92
CA ALA A 576 -17.49 1.32 -34.98
C ALA A 576 -17.20 -0.15 -35.35
#